data_0e164abb8b3d593c0b9ed5135f78557a
#
_entry.id   0e164abb8b3d593c0b9ed5135f78557a
#
_cell.length_a   1.000
_cell.length_b   1.000
_cell.length_c   1.000
_cell.angle_alpha   90.00
_cell.angle_beta   90.00
_cell.angle_gamma   90.00
#
_symmetry.space_group_name_H-M   'P 1'
#
loop_
_entity.id
_entity.type
_entity.pdbx_description
1 polymer ?
#
loop_
_entity_poly.entity_id
_entity_poly.type
_entity_poly.pdbx_seq_one_letter_code
_entity_poly.pdbx_strand_id
1 'polypeptide(L)'
;ALVAVSALTATTPAQAADFAVTADKSQNLNLAGDTVTVTLANLPAGQGVYLRLCAGTLADVVKARPADCVGMDKTVWASSSPAALGQGATDASKPKAVAVVAQFTSAGKTIDCAVVSCGIHVRRDHLGGIDFSLDRFIPVTFGAPAPSAVAAVVGGKVQIQVANAKGQTVTFVVAGKKYVRAINSDSYIFTVAAAKGAKSVKAAAVLASRSIGSATLALKS
;
A
#
# COMPACT_ATOMS: atom_id res chain seq x y z
N ALA A 1 -39.23 -50.80 26.85
CA ALA A 1 -39.46 -49.47 26.27
C ALA A 1 -38.10 -48.84 26.00
N LEU A 2 -37.70 -48.71 24.72
CA LEU A 2 -36.51 -47.95 24.31
C LEU A 2 -36.95 -46.53 24.02
N VAL A 3 -36.37 -45.58 24.73
CA VAL A 3 -36.55 -44.14 24.47
C VAL A 3 -35.46 -43.73 23.50
N ALA A 4 -35.82 -43.39 22.29
CA ALA A 4 -34.90 -42.82 21.29
C ALA A 4 -34.67 -41.36 21.60
N VAL A 5 -33.46 -40.95 21.96
CA VAL A 5 -33.07 -39.55 22.14
C VAL A 5 -32.62 -39.03 20.76
N SER A 6 -33.43 -38.18 20.14
CA SER A 6 -33.04 -37.51 18.91
C SER A 6 -32.13 -36.33 19.26
N ALA A 7 -30.85 -36.40 18.83
CA ALA A 7 -29.92 -35.28 18.93
C ALA A 7 -30.29 -34.21 17.89
N LEU A 8 -30.76 -33.04 18.33
CA LEU A 8 -30.85 -31.84 17.49
C LEU A 8 -29.44 -31.29 17.23
N THR A 9 -28.95 -31.44 16.03
CA THR A 9 -27.74 -30.73 15.58
C THR A 9 -28.10 -29.27 15.34
N ALA A 10 -27.69 -28.37 16.24
CA ALA A 10 -27.77 -26.95 16.02
C ALA A 10 -26.78 -26.56 14.91
N THR A 11 -27.30 -26.23 13.73
CA THR A 11 -26.50 -25.57 12.67
C THR A 11 -26.24 -24.15 13.09
N THR A 12 -25.00 -23.81 13.44
CA THR A 12 -24.56 -22.43 13.60
C THR A 12 -24.75 -21.70 12.27
N PRO A 13 -25.48 -20.55 12.24
CA PRO A 13 -25.60 -19.79 11.02
C PRO A 13 -24.19 -19.35 10.55
N ALA A 14 -23.89 -19.58 9.27
CA ALA A 14 -22.67 -19.08 8.67
C ALA A 14 -22.66 -17.55 8.80
N GLN A 15 -21.68 -17.02 9.52
CA GLN A 15 -21.52 -15.58 9.68
C GLN A 15 -21.19 -15.00 8.31
N ALA A 16 -21.97 -14.00 7.86
CA ALA A 16 -21.70 -13.31 6.59
C ALA A 16 -20.28 -12.72 6.66
N ALA A 17 -19.47 -12.98 5.64
CA ALA A 17 -18.12 -12.45 5.58
C ALA A 17 -18.17 -10.91 5.47
N ASP A 18 -17.26 -10.24 6.19
CA ASP A 18 -17.19 -8.78 6.21
C ASP A 18 -16.88 -8.18 4.83
N PHE A 19 -17.44 -7.02 4.55
CA PHE A 19 -17.11 -6.23 3.36
C PHE A 19 -15.60 -5.93 3.33
N ALA A 20 -14.94 -6.34 2.26
CA ALA A 20 -13.52 -6.15 2.05
C ALA A 20 -13.22 -5.48 0.71
N VAL A 21 -12.11 -4.74 0.67
CA VAL A 21 -11.64 -4.03 -0.52
C VAL A 21 -10.16 -4.33 -0.71
N THR A 22 -9.79 -4.74 -1.93
CA THR A 22 -8.38 -4.99 -2.31
C THR A 22 -8.03 -4.22 -3.57
N ALA A 23 -6.75 -3.93 -3.77
CA ALA A 23 -6.21 -3.30 -4.96
C ALA A 23 -5.10 -4.17 -5.57
N ASP A 24 -4.98 -4.17 -6.89
CA ASP A 24 -3.91 -4.87 -7.61
C ASP A 24 -2.54 -4.24 -7.33
N LYS A 25 -2.51 -2.93 -7.14
CA LYS A 25 -1.33 -2.14 -6.79
C LYS A 25 -1.74 -0.89 -6.01
N SER A 26 -0.86 -0.40 -5.15
CA SER A 26 -1.10 0.83 -4.37
C SER A 26 0.17 1.64 -4.11
N GLN A 27 1.33 1.13 -4.54
CA GLN A 27 2.62 1.77 -4.31
C GLN A 27 3.35 2.02 -5.62
N ASN A 28 4.19 3.05 -5.60
CA ASN A 28 5.04 3.42 -6.75
C ASN A 28 4.24 3.69 -8.03
N LEU A 29 3.06 4.27 -7.87
CA LEU A 29 2.19 4.62 -8.98
C LEU A 29 2.84 5.72 -9.83
N ASN A 30 2.50 5.75 -11.12
CA ASN A 30 3.04 6.74 -12.03
C ASN A 30 2.60 8.15 -11.64
N LEU A 31 3.56 9.09 -11.52
CA LEU A 31 3.30 10.50 -11.19
C LEU A 31 2.36 11.18 -12.20
N ALA A 32 2.46 10.82 -13.48
CA ALA A 32 1.59 11.36 -14.54
C ALA A 32 0.16 10.80 -14.51
N GLY A 33 -0.08 9.79 -13.67
CA GLY A 33 -1.35 9.10 -13.52
C GLY A 33 -1.23 7.60 -13.77
N ASP A 34 -2.09 6.86 -13.10
CA ASP A 34 -2.15 5.41 -13.18
C ASP A 34 -3.60 4.93 -13.03
N THR A 35 -3.84 3.67 -13.31
CA THR A 35 -5.12 3.00 -13.06
C THR A 35 -4.89 1.89 -12.04
N VAL A 36 -5.64 1.94 -10.95
CA VAL A 36 -5.64 0.91 -9.91
C VAL A 36 -6.90 0.07 -10.06
N THR A 37 -6.73 -1.25 -10.14
CA THR A 37 -7.86 -2.18 -10.18
C THR A 37 -8.28 -2.54 -8.77
N VAL A 38 -9.46 -2.10 -8.38
CA VAL A 38 -10.04 -2.35 -7.06
C VAL A 38 -11.08 -3.46 -7.14
N THR A 39 -10.98 -4.45 -6.27
CA THR A 39 -11.96 -5.54 -6.12
C THR A 39 -12.71 -5.37 -4.82
N LEU A 40 -14.03 -5.46 -4.90
CA LEU A 40 -14.96 -5.42 -3.78
C LEU A 40 -15.42 -6.84 -3.46
N ALA A 41 -15.28 -7.27 -2.22
CA ALA A 41 -15.78 -8.57 -1.76
C ALA A 41 -16.85 -8.38 -0.69
N ASN A 42 -17.89 -9.20 -0.74
CA ASN A 42 -18.98 -9.22 0.24
C ASN A 42 -19.71 -7.88 0.41
N LEU A 43 -19.82 -7.10 -0.68
CA LEU A 43 -20.69 -5.92 -0.63
C LEU A 43 -22.13 -6.38 -0.37
N PRO A 44 -22.81 -5.88 0.69
CA PRO A 44 -24.16 -6.30 1.01
C PRO A 44 -25.13 -6.07 -0.16
N ALA A 45 -26.10 -6.97 -0.29
CA ALA A 45 -27.09 -6.89 -1.36
C ALA A 45 -27.87 -5.56 -1.32
N GLY A 46 -28.12 -5.00 -2.51
CA GLY A 46 -28.84 -3.74 -2.66
C GLY A 46 -28.04 -2.49 -2.29
N GLN A 47 -26.76 -2.63 -1.94
CA GLN A 47 -25.92 -1.50 -1.55
C GLN A 47 -24.95 -1.08 -2.65
N GLY A 48 -24.51 0.18 -2.58
CA GLY A 48 -23.54 0.75 -3.48
C GLY A 48 -22.46 1.55 -2.76
N VAL A 49 -21.33 1.74 -3.43
CA VAL A 49 -20.19 2.50 -2.94
C VAL A 49 -19.62 3.39 -4.04
N TYR A 50 -19.04 4.51 -3.63
CA TYR A 50 -18.20 5.36 -4.45
C TYR A 50 -16.73 5.05 -4.16
N LEU A 51 -15.91 4.96 -5.21
CA LEU A 51 -14.46 4.81 -5.13
C LEU A 51 -13.82 6.03 -5.79
N ARG A 52 -12.95 6.74 -5.08
CA ARG A 52 -12.23 7.91 -5.60
C ARG A 52 -10.93 8.18 -4.86
N LEU A 53 -9.99 8.84 -5.53
CA LEU A 53 -8.75 9.30 -4.89
C LEU A 53 -9.05 10.49 -3.97
N CYS A 54 -8.55 10.44 -2.74
CA CYS A 54 -8.67 11.49 -1.73
C CYS A 54 -7.34 11.72 -1.00
N ALA A 55 -7.14 12.94 -0.51
CA ALA A 55 -6.11 13.23 0.48
C ALA A 55 -6.56 12.76 1.87
N GLY A 56 -5.64 12.23 2.67
CA GLY A 56 -5.89 11.77 4.04
C GLY A 56 -5.17 10.46 4.34
N THR A 57 -5.37 9.98 5.54
CA THR A 57 -4.85 8.72 6.05
C THR A 57 -5.98 7.78 6.48
N LEU A 58 -5.68 6.49 6.69
CA LEU A 58 -6.65 5.55 7.26
C LEU A 58 -7.16 6.03 8.63
N ALA A 59 -6.31 6.63 9.45
CA ALA A 59 -6.67 7.16 10.76
C ALA A 59 -7.65 8.34 10.68
N ASP A 60 -7.58 9.13 9.61
CA ASP A 60 -8.51 10.24 9.40
C ASP A 60 -9.89 9.73 8.96
N VAL A 61 -9.91 8.74 8.06
CA VAL A 61 -11.17 8.19 7.48
C VAL A 61 -12.06 7.55 8.53
N VAL A 62 -11.51 6.95 9.57
CA VAL A 62 -12.32 6.39 10.68
C VAL A 62 -12.99 7.46 11.55
N LYS A 63 -12.54 8.72 11.45
CA LYS A 63 -13.10 9.86 12.20
C LYS A 63 -14.06 10.69 11.35
N ALA A 64 -13.69 10.93 10.10
CA ALA A 64 -14.49 11.71 9.16
C ALA A 64 -14.11 11.36 7.71
N ARG A 65 -15.07 11.47 6.80
CA ARG A 65 -14.79 11.28 5.37
C ARG A 65 -13.85 12.38 4.85
N PRO A 66 -12.85 12.04 4.01
CA PRO A 66 -11.97 13.03 3.42
C PRO A 66 -12.75 14.11 2.66
N ALA A 67 -12.38 15.36 2.88
CA ALA A 67 -12.98 16.50 2.19
C ALA A 67 -12.34 16.70 0.80
N ASP A 68 -11.01 16.57 0.73
CA ASP A 68 -10.23 16.83 -0.47
C ASP A 68 -10.10 15.56 -1.32
N CYS A 69 -10.93 15.45 -2.35
CA CYS A 69 -10.96 14.31 -3.28
C CYS A 69 -11.02 14.80 -4.72
N VAL A 70 -10.68 13.92 -5.66
CA VAL A 70 -10.93 14.15 -7.10
C VAL A 70 -12.43 14.36 -7.35
N GLY A 71 -12.74 15.04 -8.47
CA GLY A 71 -14.10 15.35 -8.84
C GLY A 71 -14.98 14.11 -9.08
N MET A 72 -16.28 14.32 -9.13
CA MET A 72 -17.26 13.25 -9.38
C MET A 72 -17.11 12.61 -10.75
N ASP A 73 -16.58 13.33 -11.73
CA ASP A 73 -16.24 12.84 -13.07
C ASP A 73 -15.18 11.73 -13.06
N LYS A 74 -14.37 11.67 -12.00
CA LYS A 74 -13.34 10.63 -11.78
C LYS A 74 -13.71 9.64 -10.65
N THR A 75 -14.96 9.71 -10.20
CA THR A 75 -15.46 8.81 -9.16
C THR A 75 -16.10 7.58 -9.82
N VAL A 76 -15.75 6.40 -9.36
CA VAL A 76 -16.39 5.16 -9.79
C VAL A 76 -17.54 4.87 -8.85
N TRP A 77 -18.75 4.72 -9.38
CA TRP A 77 -19.90 4.23 -8.65
C TRP A 77 -20.10 2.75 -8.92
N ALA A 78 -20.03 1.92 -7.88
CA ALA A 78 -20.24 0.48 -7.95
C ALA A 78 -21.41 0.07 -7.06
N SER A 79 -22.28 -0.81 -7.53
CA SER A 79 -23.45 -1.27 -6.76
C SER A 79 -23.78 -2.73 -7.02
N SER A 80 -24.37 -3.36 -6.01
CA SER A 80 -25.02 -4.67 -6.10
C SER A 80 -26.54 -4.54 -6.38
N SER A 81 -27.06 -3.32 -6.45
CA SER A 81 -28.49 -3.05 -6.69
C SER A 81 -28.81 -3.01 -8.18
N PRO A 82 -29.74 -3.82 -8.70
CA PRO A 82 -30.18 -3.72 -10.10
C PRO A 82 -30.71 -2.33 -10.48
N ALA A 83 -31.40 -1.65 -9.56
CA ALA A 83 -31.91 -0.31 -9.81
C ALA A 83 -30.77 0.72 -10.00
N ALA A 84 -29.71 0.63 -9.21
CA ALA A 84 -28.54 1.50 -9.35
C ALA A 84 -27.76 1.23 -10.66
N LEU A 85 -27.67 -0.03 -11.10
CA LEU A 85 -27.08 -0.39 -12.40
C LEU A 85 -27.83 0.28 -13.56
N GLY A 86 -29.14 0.36 -13.51
CA GLY A 86 -29.97 1.10 -14.47
C GLY A 86 -29.75 2.62 -14.44
N GLN A 87 -29.12 3.16 -13.41
CA GLN A 87 -28.82 4.59 -13.23
C GLN A 87 -27.33 4.93 -13.48
N GLY A 88 -26.54 4.00 -14.00
CA GLY A 88 -25.14 4.23 -14.36
C GLY A 88 -24.13 3.73 -13.33
N ALA A 89 -24.54 3.05 -12.26
CA ALA A 89 -23.61 2.32 -11.42
C ALA A 89 -22.98 1.15 -12.19
N THR A 90 -21.76 0.80 -11.85
CA THR A 90 -21.10 -0.40 -12.37
C THR A 90 -21.37 -1.59 -11.45
N ASP A 91 -21.44 -2.80 -12.02
CA ASP A 91 -21.65 -4.04 -11.26
C ASP A 91 -20.54 -4.27 -10.23
N ALA A 92 -20.86 -4.23 -8.94
CA ALA A 92 -19.89 -4.35 -7.85
C ALA A 92 -19.18 -5.72 -7.83
N SER A 93 -19.72 -6.76 -8.45
CA SER A 93 -19.09 -8.08 -8.53
C SER A 93 -17.88 -8.12 -9.47
N LYS A 94 -17.69 -7.10 -10.30
CA LYS A 94 -16.57 -6.97 -11.24
C LYS A 94 -15.50 -6.05 -10.66
N PRO A 95 -14.21 -6.25 -11.01
CA PRO A 95 -13.15 -5.30 -10.66
C PRO A 95 -13.43 -3.89 -11.19
N LYS A 96 -13.00 -2.87 -10.45
CA LYS A 96 -13.18 -1.45 -10.76
C LYS A 96 -11.87 -0.79 -11.14
N ALA A 97 -11.81 -0.17 -12.32
CA ALA A 97 -10.69 0.67 -12.72
C ALA A 97 -10.84 2.06 -12.08
N VAL A 98 -10.00 2.40 -11.14
CA VAL A 98 -9.96 3.69 -10.48
C VAL A 98 -8.77 4.48 -10.98
N ALA A 99 -9.02 5.61 -11.64
CA ALA A 99 -7.97 6.51 -12.08
C ALA A 99 -7.38 7.24 -10.87
N VAL A 100 -6.05 7.26 -10.76
CA VAL A 100 -5.31 7.95 -9.72
C VAL A 100 -4.23 8.83 -10.35
N VAL A 101 -3.98 9.99 -9.76
CA VAL A 101 -3.00 10.98 -10.23
C VAL A 101 -2.23 11.53 -9.04
N ALA A 102 -0.95 11.85 -9.23
CA ALA A 102 -0.16 12.42 -8.13
C ALA A 102 -0.65 13.81 -7.73
N GLN A 103 -1.20 14.59 -8.67
CA GLN A 103 -1.72 15.92 -8.37
C GLN A 103 -3.15 16.08 -8.89
N PHE A 104 -4.01 16.66 -8.06
CA PHE A 104 -5.39 17.00 -8.44
C PHE A 104 -5.85 18.30 -7.73
N THR A 105 -6.94 18.86 -8.22
CA THR A 105 -7.54 20.05 -7.61
C THR A 105 -8.80 19.66 -6.84
N SER A 106 -8.92 20.14 -5.61
CA SER A 106 -10.12 20.00 -4.77
C SER A 106 -10.44 21.37 -4.15
N ALA A 107 -11.68 21.82 -4.28
CA ALA A 107 -12.14 23.13 -3.76
C ALA A 107 -11.17 24.29 -4.04
N GLY A 108 -10.59 24.36 -5.24
CA GLY A 108 -9.63 25.38 -5.66
C GLY A 108 -8.21 25.22 -5.11
N LYS A 109 -7.92 24.15 -4.36
CA LYS A 109 -6.58 23.82 -3.85
C LYS A 109 -5.94 22.75 -4.72
N THR A 110 -4.64 22.86 -4.99
CA THR A 110 -3.86 21.79 -5.55
C THR A 110 -3.42 20.84 -4.43
N ILE A 111 -3.78 19.57 -4.57
CA ILE A 111 -3.36 18.49 -3.69
C ILE A 111 -2.24 17.71 -4.39
N ASP A 112 -1.11 17.52 -3.71
CA ASP A 112 0.04 16.77 -4.22
C ASP A 112 0.27 15.52 -3.36
N CYS A 113 -0.12 14.36 -3.88
CA CYS A 113 0.00 13.08 -3.21
C CYS A 113 1.45 12.55 -3.12
N ALA A 114 2.42 13.23 -3.74
CA ALA A 114 3.83 12.97 -3.49
C ALA A 114 4.31 13.64 -2.17
N VAL A 115 3.54 14.61 -1.66
CA VAL A 115 3.85 15.39 -0.46
C VAL A 115 2.93 15.03 0.70
N VAL A 116 1.62 14.92 0.42
CA VAL A 116 0.62 14.55 1.43
C VAL A 116 0.17 13.11 1.25
N SER A 117 -0.27 12.48 2.33
CA SER A 117 -0.86 11.15 2.25
C SER A 117 -2.14 11.16 1.42
N CYS A 118 -2.27 10.22 0.50
CA CYS A 118 -3.46 10.01 -0.32
C CYS A 118 -3.86 8.55 -0.34
N GLY A 119 -5.10 8.29 -0.72
CA GLY A 119 -5.59 6.93 -0.90
C GLY A 119 -6.90 6.86 -1.67
N ILE A 120 -7.24 5.65 -2.11
CA ILE A 120 -8.57 5.39 -2.67
C ILE A 120 -9.53 5.25 -1.52
N HIS A 121 -10.43 6.21 -1.37
CA HIS A 121 -11.51 6.17 -0.40
C HIS A 121 -12.71 5.46 -1.04
N VAL A 122 -13.13 4.39 -0.42
CA VAL A 122 -14.37 3.67 -0.69
C VAL A 122 -15.36 4.08 0.36
N ARG A 123 -16.49 4.62 -0.04
CA ARG A 123 -17.56 5.04 0.89
C ARG A 123 -18.91 4.60 0.39
N ARG A 124 -19.84 4.46 1.29
CA ARG A 124 -21.23 4.21 0.93
C ARG A 124 -21.76 5.30 -0.02
N ASP A 125 -22.56 4.92 -1.01
CA ASP A 125 -23.13 5.84 -1.98
C ASP A 125 -24.23 6.74 -1.36
N HIS A 126 -24.83 7.60 -2.17
CA HIS A 126 -25.84 8.58 -1.74
C HIS A 126 -27.13 7.95 -1.16
N LEU A 127 -27.36 6.67 -1.44
CA LEU A 127 -28.52 5.95 -0.89
C LEU A 127 -28.28 5.52 0.57
N GLY A 128 -27.03 5.47 1.03
CA GLY A 128 -26.64 5.06 2.37
C GLY A 128 -26.51 6.20 3.40
N GLY A 129 -26.67 7.45 2.99
CA GLY A 129 -26.59 8.61 3.90
C GLY A 129 -25.24 8.73 4.62
N ILE A 130 -25.29 8.88 5.95
CA ILE A 130 -24.13 9.06 6.82
C ILE A 130 -23.54 7.75 7.36
N ASP A 131 -23.97 6.60 6.84
CA ASP A 131 -23.46 5.30 7.27
C ASP A 131 -22.03 5.09 6.82
N PHE A 132 -21.12 4.84 7.76
CA PHE A 132 -19.69 4.61 7.57
C PHE A 132 -19.32 3.13 7.56
N SER A 133 -20.26 2.20 7.69
CA SER A 133 -19.99 0.76 7.82
C SER A 133 -19.21 0.17 6.64
N LEU A 134 -19.38 0.74 5.44
CA LEU A 134 -18.69 0.35 4.23
C LEU A 134 -17.47 1.23 3.88
N ASP A 135 -17.15 2.23 4.71
CA ASP A 135 -16.03 3.10 4.42
C ASP A 135 -14.72 2.33 4.59
N ARG A 136 -13.89 2.37 3.55
CA ARG A 136 -12.56 1.75 3.50
C ARG A 136 -11.58 2.74 2.87
N PHE A 137 -10.31 2.58 3.18
CA PHE A 137 -9.26 3.43 2.63
C PHE A 137 -8.06 2.58 2.21
N ILE A 138 -7.66 2.69 0.96
CA ILE A 138 -6.46 2.04 0.42
C ILE A 138 -5.40 3.13 0.25
N PRO A 139 -4.39 3.21 1.12
CA PRO A 139 -3.30 4.16 0.94
C PRO A 139 -2.60 3.95 -0.39
N VAL A 140 -2.28 5.06 -1.09
CA VAL A 140 -1.50 5.01 -2.33
C VAL A 140 -0.24 5.87 -2.22
N THR A 141 0.83 5.45 -2.91
CA THR A 141 2.05 6.23 -3.05
C THR A 141 2.43 6.38 -4.51
N PHE A 142 2.98 7.54 -4.87
CA PHE A 142 3.39 7.87 -6.22
C PHE A 142 4.92 8.00 -6.32
N GLY A 143 5.47 7.69 -7.49
CA GLY A 143 6.89 7.77 -7.77
C GLY A 143 7.65 6.50 -7.40
N ALA A 144 8.92 6.46 -7.77
CA ALA A 144 9.79 5.34 -7.43
C ALA A 144 10.00 5.25 -5.90
N PRO A 145 10.07 4.04 -5.33
CA PRO A 145 10.39 3.87 -3.92
C PRO A 145 11.72 4.52 -3.60
N ALA A 146 11.81 5.16 -2.44
CA ALA A 146 13.06 5.76 -1.98
C ALA A 146 14.17 4.70 -1.91
N PRO A 147 15.40 5.04 -2.31
CA PRO A 147 16.55 4.15 -2.12
C PRO A 147 16.69 3.74 -0.66
N SER A 148 16.92 2.45 -0.44
CA SER A 148 17.08 1.86 0.88
C SER A 148 18.20 0.84 0.89
N ALA A 149 18.76 0.57 2.07
CA ALA A 149 19.76 -0.48 2.23
C ALA A 149 19.58 -1.22 3.56
N VAL A 150 19.81 -2.53 3.52
CA VAL A 150 19.90 -3.40 4.70
C VAL A 150 21.25 -4.11 4.70
N ALA A 151 21.81 -4.34 5.88
CA ALA A 151 23.07 -5.03 6.02
C ALA A 151 22.93 -6.28 6.89
N ALA A 152 23.66 -7.34 6.53
CA ALA A 152 23.69 -8.60 7.26
C ALA A 152 25.08 -9.24 7.20
N VAL A 153 25.34 -10.20 8.08
CA VAL A 153 26.51 -11.08 7.99
C VAL A 153 26.07 -12.43 7.44
N VAL A 154 26.62 -12.82 6.30
CA VAL A 154 26.31 -14.09 5.64
C VAL A 154 27.62 -14.80 5.33
N GLY A 155 27.84 -16.02 5.86
CA GLY A 155 29.06 -16.80 5.61
C GLY A 155 30.34 -16.08 6.00
N GLY A 156 30.35 -15.32 7.10
CA GLY A 156 31.52 -14.54 7.57
C GLY A 156 31.84 -13.29 6.74
N LYS A 157 30.96 -12.92 5.81
CA LYS A 157 31.08 -11.71 4.97
C LYS A 157 29.98 -10.73 5.33
N VAL A 158 30.31 -9.43 5.27
CA VAL A 158 29.30 -8.36 5.36
C VAL A 158 28.66 -8.21 3.99
N GLN A 159 27.35 -8.34 3.95
CA GLN A 159 26.54 -8.06 2.77
C GLN A 159 25.68 -6.84 3.03
N ILE A 160 25.65 -5.91 2.08
CA ILE A 160 24.74 -4.76 2.10
C ILE A 160 23.90 -4.86 0.82
N GLN A 161 22.63 -5.13 1.00
CA GLN A 161 21.67 -5.14 -0.10
C GLN A 161 21.08 -3.73 -0.22
N VAL A 162 21.17 -3.18 -1.44
CA VAL A 162 20.59 -1.88 -1.80
C VAL A 162 19.41 -2.12 -2.73
N ALA A 163 18.31 -1.45 -2.50
CA ALA A 163 17.14 -1.45 -3.36
C ALA A 163 16.81 -0.03 -3.84
N ASN A 164 16.19 0.06 -5.01
CA ASN A 164 15.66 1.31 -5.60
C ASN A 164 16.72 2.40 -5.86
N ALA A 165 17.96 2.01 -6.13
CA ALA A 165 19.06 2.95 -6.41
C ALA A 165 19.62 2.81 -7.85
N LYS A 166 18.88 2.17 -8.77
CA LYS A 166 19.30 2.00 -10.17
C LYS A 166 19.63 3.34 -10.82
N GLY A 167 20.73 3.39 -11.54
CA GLY A 167 21.24 4.60 -12.17
C GLY A 167 21.99 5.54 -11.22
N GLN A 168 22.09 5.21 -9.94
CA GLN A 168 22.73 6.05 -8.93
C GLN A 168 24.09 5.48 -8.46
N THR A 169 24.91 6.35 -7.91
CA THR A 169 26.20 5.93 -7.31
C THR A 169 26.07 5.87 -5.80
N VAL A 170 26.28 4.68 -5.23
CA VAL A 170 26.21 4.43 -3.79
C VAL A 170 27.61 4.26 -3.20
N THR A 171 27.87 4.90 -2.07
CA THR A 171 29.07 4.69 -1.27
C THR A 171 28.75 3.73 -0.13
N PHE A 172 29.35 2.55 -0.16
CA PHE A 172 29.30 1.59 0.95
C PHE A 172 30.41 1.91 1.94
N VAL A 173 30.09 1.95 3.21
CA VAL A 173 31.06 2.15 4.30
C VAL A 173 31.03 0.92 5.19
N VAL A 174 32.15 0.19 5.27
CA VAL A 174 32.28 -0.99 6.10
C VAL A 174 33.56 -0.87 6.93
N ALA A 175 33.45 -0.92 8.24
CA ALA A 175 34.57 -0.73 9.17
C ALA A 175 35.39 0.57 8.87
N GLY A 176 34.72 1.64 8.49
CA GLY A 176 35.33 2.93 8.14
C GLY A 176 35.90 3.00 6.70
N LYS A 177 36.05 1.89 5.99
CA LYS A 177 36.50 1.89 4.58
C LYS A 177 35.33 2.21 3.65
N LYS A 178 35.61 3.04 2.64
CA LYS A 178 34.63 3.47 1.63
C LYS A 178 34.80 2.71 0.32
N TYR A 179 33.69 2.29 -0.27
CA TYR A 179 33.63 1.60 -1.56
C TYR A 179 32.54 2.24 -2.41
N VAL A 180 32.88 2.81 -3.54
CA VAL A 180 31.93 3.49 -4.43
C VAL A 180 31.53 2.54 -5.56
N ARG A 181 30.22 2.43 -5.83
CA ARG A 181 29.66 1.58 -6.91
C ARG A 181 28.52 2.29 -7.61
N ALA A 182 28.53 2.22 -8.94
CA ALA A 182 27.35 2.53 -9.73
C ALA A 182 26.37 1.35 -9.65
N ILE A 183 25.11 1.63 -9.42
CA ILE A 183 24.05 0.63 -9.28
C ILE A 183 23.28 0.54 -10.59
N ASN A 184 23.38 -0.59 -11.28
CA ASN A 184 22.80 -0.82 -12.60
C ASN A 184 21.52 -1.67 -12.57
N SER A 185 21.07 -2.09 -11.37
CA SER A 185 19.89 -2.91 -11.16
C SER A 185 19.01 -2.38 -10.04
N ASP A 186 17.75 -2.77 -9.99
CA ASP A 186 16.81 -2.35 -8.95
C ASP A 186 17.16 -2.95 -7.57
N SER A 187 17.91 -4.06 -7.56
CA SER A 187 18.49 -4.63 -6.34
C SER A 187 19.96 -4.93 -6.60
N TYR A 188 20.83 -4.53 -5.68
CA TYR A 188 22.29 -4.74 -5.75
C TYR A 188 22.82 -5.23 -4.40
N ILE A 189 23.66 -6.27 -4.41
CA ILE A 189 24.30 -6.79 -3.20
C ILE A 189 25.79 -6.50 -3.26
N PHE A 190 26.26 -5.65 -2.34
CA PHE A 190 27.67 -5.42 -2.08
C PHE A 190 28.16 -6.39 -1.02
N THR A 191 29.26 -7.08 -1.28
CA THR A 191 29.82 -8.05 -0.34
C THR A 191 31.31 -7.74 -0.09
N VAL A 192 31.71 -7.76 1.19
CA VAL A 192 33.08 -7.60 1.61
C VAL A 192 33.41 -8.54 2.78
N ALA A 193 34.65 -9.05 2.85
CA ALA A 193 35.05 -9.86 3.97
C ALA A 193 35.01 -9.06 5.28
N ALA A 194 34.50 -9.66 6.36
CA ALA A 194 34.61 -9.08 7.69
C ALA A 194 36.08 -9.10 8.16
N ALA A 195 36.49 -8.10 8.92
CA ALA A 195 37.83 -8.07 9.47
C ALA A 195 38.06 -9.27 10.41
N LYS A 196 39.14 -10.00 10.19
CA LYS A 196 39.51 -11.17 11.02
C LYS A 196 39.65 -10.74 12.48
N GLY A 197 39.00 -11.44 13.40
CA GLY A 197 39.04 -11.18 14.84
C GLY A 197 38.15 -10.03 15.33
N ALA A 198 37.43 -9.34 14.48
CA ALA A 198 36.46 -8.33 14.90
C ALA A 198 35.20 -8.99 15.50
N LYS A 199 34.73 -8.46 16.66
CA LYS A 199 33.47 -8.92 17.29
C LYS A 199 32.23 -8.28 16.70
N SER A 200 32.37 -7.11 16.10
CA SER A 200 31.30 -6.39 15.41
C SER A 200 31.83 -5.53 14.27
N VAL A 201 30.99 -5.14 13.35
CA VAL A 201 31.31 -4.25 12.25
C VAL A 201 30.18 -3.27 12.00
N LYS A 202 30.53 -1.99 11.82
CA LYS A 202 29.59 -0.97 11.34
C LYS A 202 29.53 -1.02 9.83
N ALA A 203 28.33 -1.10 9.26
CA ALA A 203 28.10 -1.10 7.82
C ALA A 203 27.02 -0.06 7.47
N ALA A 204 27.22 0.69 6.41
CA ALA A 204 26.25 1.68 5.93
C ALA A 204 26.29 1.80 4.40
N ALA A 205 25.20 2.24 3.82
CA ALA A 205 25.12 2.70 2.44
C ALA A 205 24.71 4.18 2.44
N VAL A 206 25.42 4.98 1.62
CA VAL A 206 25.26 6.43 1.55
C VAL A 206 25.04 6.83 0.10
N LEU A 207 24.01 7.62 -0.15
CA LEU A 207 23.65 8.17 -1.44
C LEU A 207 23.62 9.69 -1.36
N ALA A 208 24.38 10.39 -2.21
CA ALA A 208 24.47 11.85 -2.22
C ALA A 208 24.60 12.46 -0.80
N SER A 209 25.50 11.91 0.02
CA SER A 209 25.74 12.28 1.43
C SER A 209 24.63 11.92 2.43
N ARG A 210 23.53 11.31 1.99
CA ARG A 210 22.45 10.83 2.86
C ARG A 210 22.62 9.33 3.13
N SER A 211 22.53 8.91 4.39
CA SER A 211 22.44 7.47 4.71
C SER A 211 21.12 6.91 4.24
N ILE A 212 21.17 5.83 3.43
CA ILE A 212 20.00 5.07 2.99
C ILE A 212 19.84 3.75 3.76
N GLY A 213 20.76 3.46 4.65
CA GLY A 213 20.71 2.35 5.60
C GLY A 213 22.02 2.21 6.35
N SER A 214 21.96 1.85 7.63
CA SER A 214 23.12 1.57 8.46
C SER A 214 22.80 0.52 9.52
N ALA A 215 23.81 -0.29 9.89
CA ALA A 215 23.69 -1.28 10.96
C ALA A 215 25.02 -1.50 11.65
N THR A 216 24.98 -1.89 12.92
CA THR A 216 26.10 -2.51 13.63
C THR A 216 25.83 -4.01 13.71
N LEU A 217 26.68 -4.79 13.06
CA LEU A 217 26.50 -6.23 12.88
C LEU A 217 27.43 -6.98 13.83
N ALA A 218 26.88 -7.93 14.61
CA ALA A 218 27.68 -8.86 15.39
C ALA A 218 28.35 -9.89 14.46
N LEU A 219 29.63 -10.17 14.68
CA LEU A 219 30.38 -11.20 13.99
C LEU A 219 30.50 -12.41 14.93
N LYS A 220 30.09 -13.59 14.46
CA LYS A 220 30.37 -14.82 15.18
C LYS A 220 31.85 -15.12 15.08
N SER A 221 32.51 -15.25 16.24
CA SER A 221 33.89 -15.77 16.37
C SER A 221 33.97 -17.21 15.91
#